data_3e2f46ae655d1cc7016c4bdc9a007c7e
#
_entry.id   3e2f46ae655d1cc7016c4bdc9a007c7e
#
_cell.length_a   1.000
_cell.length_b   1.000
_cell.length_c   1.000
_cell.angle_alpha   90.00
_cell.angle_beta   90.00
_cell.angle_gamma   90.00
#
_symmetry.space_group_name_H-M   'P 1'
#
loop_
_entity.id
_entity.type
_entity.pdbx_description
1 polymer ?
#
loop_
_entity_poly.entity_id
_entity_poly.type
_entity_poly.pdbx_seq_one_letter_code
_entity_poly.pdbx_strand_id
1 'polypeptide(L)'
;QLRKEFLAWFADVTEGQTYQPVAIPVGHQDEAVVELSPSWAKLKGDHVQYVFEGYDWDTIEGWRNAGESATWQLDVQAAGDYLVKASYGSAAVDSGGCLQLKFLSESKPQQIEHTVQATATANQFKTVVVGTVRLPKGKQSMTACVADQCDAELMRLNSLQLIRQ
;
A
#
# COMPACT_ATOMS: atom_id res chain seq x y z
N GLN A 1 19.69 21.74 23.41
CA GLN A 1 20.80 20.88 23.82
C GLN A 1 20.46 19.41 23.60
N LEU A 2 19.41 18.85 24.20
CA LEU A 2 18.96 17.45 24.04
C LEU A 2 18.81 17.00 22.59
N ARG A 3 18.20 17.83 21.71
CA ARG A 3 18.07 17.48 20.29
C ARG A 3 19.42 17.30 19.60
N LYS A 4 20.40 18.12 19.93
CA LYS A 4 21.75 18.02 19.35
C LYS A 4 22.46 16.74 19.83
N GLU A 5 22.34 16.44 21.12
CA GLU A 5 22.88 15.21 21.72
C GLU A 5 22.21 13.96 21.14
N PHE A 6 20.88 13.96 21.01
CA PHE A 6 20.13 12.88 20.37
C PHE A 6 20.56 12.67 18.91
N LEU A 7 20.67 13.73 18.11
CA LEU A 7 21.07 13.62 16.71
C LEU A 7 22.51 13.11 16.56
N ALA A 8 23.42 13.52 17.46
CA ALA A 8 24.81 13.04 17.48
C ALA A 8 24.85 11.54 17.84
N TRP A 9 24.12 11.13 18.89
CA TRP A 9 24.00 9.73 19.28
C TRP A 9 23.36 8.90 18.17
N PHE A 10 22.28 9.39 17.56
CA PHE A 10 21.57 8.69 16.48
C PHE A 10 22.48 8.48 15.27
N ALA A 11 23.25 9.51 14.89
CA ALA A 11 24.23 9.40 13.80
C ALA A 11 25.30 8.33 14.12
N ASP A 12 25.85 8.33 15.34
CA ASP A 12 26.86 7.38 15.79
C ASP A 12 26.33 5.92 15.75
N VAL A 13 25.17 5.65 16.32
CA VAL A 13 24.62 4.28 16.37
C VAL A 13 24.07 3.79 15.02
N THR A 14 23.83 4.68 14.07
CA THR A 14 23.37 4.35 12.72
C THR A 14 24.46 4.39 11.67
N GLU A 15 25.69 4.81 12.05
CA GLU A 15 26.82 4.84 11.13
C GLU A 15 27.11 3.46 10.54
N GLY A 16 27.16 3.38 9.22
CA GLY A 16 27.36 2.13 8.49
C GLY A 16 26.15 1.18 8.46
N GLN A 17 25.03 1.55 9.08
CA GLN A 17 23.81 0.77 9.00
C GLN A 17 23.02 1.15 7.73
N THR A 18 22.72 0.16 6.90
CA THR A 18 21.82 0.35 5.76
C THR A 18 20.45 -0.24 6.14
N TYR A 19 19.53 0.64 6.52
CA TYR A 19 18.15 0.24 6.80
C TYR A 19 17.43 -0.02 5.48
N GLN A 20 17.36 -1.29 5.08
CA GLN A 20 16.54 -1.70 3.95
C GLN A 20 15.14 -2.01 4.47
N PRO A 21 14.08 -1.57 3.77
CA PRO A 21 12.72 -2.01 4.09
C PRO A 21 12.67 -3.54 4.09
N VAL A 22 12.18 -4.12 5.17
CA VAL A 22 11.99 -5.56 5.27
C VAL A 22 10.82 -5.94 4.36
N ALA A 23 11.04 -6.95 3.51
CA ALA A 23 9.96 -7.45 2.67
C ALA A 23 8.91 -8.17 3.53
N ILE A 24 7.64 -7.89 3.27
CA ILE A 24 6.50 -8.45 3.99
C ILE A 24 6.33 -9.92 3.58
N PRO A 25 6.39 -10.88 4.51
CA PRO A 25 6.16 -12.29 4.18
C PRO A 25 4.70 -12.51 3.79
N VAL A 26 4.46 -13.18 2.65
CA VAL A 26 3.12 -13.44 2.11
C VAL A 26 2.95 -14.93 1.88
N GLY A 27 1.82 -15.50 2.36
CA GLY A 27 1.48 -16.90 2.15
C GLY A 27 2.26 -17.86 3.05
N HIS A 28 2.59 -17.43 4.27
CA HIS A 28 3.05 -18.33 5.31
C HIS A 28 1.96 -19.35 5.65
N GLN A 29 2.36 -20.58 6.00
CA GLN A 29 1.41 -21.67 6.23
C GLN A 29 0.41 -21.39 7.36
N ASP A 30 0.82 -20.64 8.37
CA ASP A 30 0.03 -20.33 9.57
C ASP A 30 -0.72 -18.98 9.45
N GLU A 31 -0.57 -18.28 8.33
CA GLU A 31 -1.17 -16.96 8.12
C GLU A 31 -1.76 -16.84 6.71
N ALA A 32 -3.06 -17.08 6.64
CA ALA A 32 -3.79 -17.03 5.36
C ALA A 32 -4.06 -15.60 4.87
N VAL A 33 -4.04 -14.60 5.75
CA VAL A 33 -4.34 -13.20 5.45
C VAL A 33 -3.14 -12.34 5.82
N VAL A 34 -2.59 -11.63 4.86
CA VAL A 34 -1.52 -10.65 5.10
C VAL A 34 -2.04 -9.27 4.82
N GLU A 35 -1.92 -8.38 5.81
CA GLU A 35 -2.27 -6.98 5.66
C GLU A 35 -1.05 -6.14 5.28
N LEU A 36 -1.22 -5.29 4.29
CA LEU A 36 -0.23 -4.32 3.85
C LEU A 36 -0.62 -2.96 4.43
N SER A 37 -0.02 -2.61 5.56
CA SER A 37 -0.24 -1.34 6.25
C SER A 37 0.32 -0.17 5.43
N PRO A 38 -0.33 1.01 5.47
CA PRO A 38 0.17 2.27 4.89
C PRO A 38 1.59 2.63 5.33
N SER A 39 1.91 2.42 6.60
CA SER A 39 3.21 2.77 7.21
C SER A 39 4.40 2.02 6.61
N TRP A 40 4.17 0.89 5.92
CA TRP A 40 5.21 0.07 5.31
C TRP A 40 5.41 0.38 3.82
N ALA A 41 4.61 1.27 3.27
CA ALA A 41 4.69 1.67 1.88
C ALA A 41 5.79 2.70 1.64
N LYS A 42 6.50 2.56 0.52
CA LYS A 42 7.31 3.64 -0.04
C LYS A 42 6.45 4.48 -0.97
N LEU A 43 6.23 5.73 -0.62
CA LEU A 43 5.43 6.67 -1.39
C LEU A 43 6.26 7.35 -2.49
N LYS A 44 5.59 7.67 -3.61
CA LYS A 44 6.14 8.45 -4.72
C LYS A 44 5.04 9.33 -5.31
N GLY A 45 5.30 10.63 -5.42
CA GLY A 45 4.39 11.66 -5.94
C GLY A 45 4.47 12.91 -5.09
N ASP A 46 3.85 14.00 -5.58
CA ASP A 46 3.93 15.31 -4.94
C ASP A 46 2.82 15.51 -3.89
N HIS A 47 1.70 14.80 -4.03
CA HIS A 47 0.52 14.96 -3.16
C HIS A 47 0.31 13.77 -2.25
N VAL A 48 0.73 12.55 -2.71
CA VAL A 48 0.54 11.33 -1.93
C VAL A 48 1.36 11.38 -0.65
N GLN A 49 0.70 11.18 0.48
CA GLN A 49 1.31 11.25 1.81
C GLN A 49 0.76 10.21 2.75
N TYR A 50 1.57 9.82 3.72
CA TYR A 50 1.15 9.01 4.84
C TYR A 50 0.59 9.91 5.94
N VAL A 51 -0.62 9.59 6.41
CA VAL A 51 -1.28 10.29 7.51
C VAL A 51 -1.39 9.33 8.69
N PHE A 52 -0.74 9.70 9.78
CA PHE A 52 -0.73 8.95 11.03
C PHE A 52 -1.86 9.45 11.95
N GLU A 53 -2.88 8.65 12.11
CA GLU A 53 -3.99 8.91 13.04
C GLU A 53 -3.96 7.96 14.24
N GLY A 54 -3.25 6.83 14.13
CA GLY A 54 -3.13 5.78 15.13
C GLY A 54 -4.33 4.83 15.18
N TYR A 55 -4.18 3.70 15.86
CA TYR A 55 -5.24 2.72 16.10
C TYR A 55 -5.98 2.25 14.83
N ASP A 56 -5.26 1.82 13.79
CA ASP A 56 -5.83 1.36 12.50
C ASP A 56 -6.52 2.44 11.65
N TRP A 57 -6.31 3.71 11.99
CA TRP A 57 -6.83 4.86 11.23
C TRP A 57 -5.78 5.47 10.30
N ASP A 58 -4.60 4.88 10.28
CA ASP A 58 -3.52 5.32 9.40
C ASP A 58 -3.92 5.15 7.94
N THR A 59 -3.62 6.15 7.13
CA THR A 59 -4.00 6.18 5.72
C THR A 59 -2.88 6.66 4.82
N ILE A 60 -3.00 6.32 3.54
CA ILE A 60 -2.30 7.03 2.47
C ILE A 60 -3.33 7.89 1.77
N GLU A 61 -3.08 9.19 1.74
CA GLU A 61 -3.95 10.22 1.21
C GLU A 61 -3.28 10.99 0.06
N GLY A 62 -4.03 11.89 -0.59
CA GLY A 62 -3.51 12.78 -1.62
C GLY A 62 -3.40 12.16 -3.01
N TRP A 63 -4.11 11.08 -3.28
CA TRP A 63 -4.14 10.40 -4.58
C TRP A 63 -4.85 11.24 -5.65
N ARG A 64 -4.10 12.02 -6.44
CA ARG A 64 -4.67 12.96 -7.42
C ARG A 64 -4.13 12.78 -8.83
N ASN A 65 -2.82 12.58 -8.95
CA ASN A 65 -2.17 12.56 -10.25
C ASN A 65 -1.82 11.15 -10.71
N ALA A 66 -1.90 10.92 -12.02
CA ALA A 66 -1.43 9.69 -12.62
C ALA A 66 0.02 9.41 -12.23
N GLY A 67 0.31 8.20 -11.80
CA GLY A 67 1.63 7.76 -11.37
C GLY A 67 1.98 8.06 -9.90
N GLU A 68 1.16 8.78 -9.15
CA GLU A 68 1.26 8.81 -7.69
C GLU A 68 1.04 7.40 -7.15
N SER A 69 1.92 6.96 -6.26
CA SER A 69 1.97 5.54 -5.91
C SER A 69 2.50 5.26 -4.52
N ALA A 70 2.04 4.12 -3.99
CA ALA A 70 2.55 3.49 -2.79
C ALA A 70 3.02 2.07 -3.12
N THR A 71 4.25 1.72 -2.72
CA THR A 71 4.88 0.45 -3.07
C THR A 71 5.31 -0.31 -1.82
N TRP A 72 4.88 -1.55 -1.71
CA TRP A 72 5.29 -2.51 -0.69
C TRP A 72 6.24 -3.55 -1.29
N GLN A 73 7.26 -3.96 -0.50
CA GLN A 73 8.12 -5.07 -0.84
C GLN A 73 7.54 -6.35 -0.23
N LEU A 74 7.40 -7.39 -1.04
CA LEU A 74 6.82 -8.67 -0.64
C LEU A 74 7.86 -9.78 -0.75
N ASP A 75 7.79 -10.75 0.17
CA ASP A 75 8.49 -12.02 0.08
C ASP A 75 7.46 -13.16 0.09
N VAL A 76 7.06 -13.60 -1.10
CA VAL A 76 6.03 -14.62 -1.26
C VAL A 76 6.59 -15.99 -0.93
N GLN A 77 6.17 -16.55 0.20
CA GLN A 77 6.61 -17.83 0.75
C GLN A 77 5.99 -19.01 0.00
N ALA A 78 4.73 -18.86 -0.46
CA ALA A 78 4.04 -19.89 -1.21
C ALA A 78 3.42 -19.30 -2.48
N ALA A 79 3.75 -19.90 -3.63
CA ALA A 79 3.10 -19.57 -4.89
C ALA A 79 1.61 -19.96 -4.85
N GLY A 80 0.76 -19.19 -5.50
CA GLY A 80 -0.68 -19.49 -5.55
C GLY A 80 -1.52 -18.31 -6.00
N ASP A 81 -2.83 -18.51 -5.95
CA ASP A 81 -3.81 -17.48 -6.22
C ASP A 81 -4.14 -16.75 -4.91
N TYR A 82 -4.16 -15.43 -4.97
CA TYR A 82 -4.42 -14.56 -3.82
C TYR A 82 -5.59 -13.64 -4.14
N LEU A 83 -6.62 -13.68 -3.30
CA LEU A 83 -7.67 -12.69 -3.30
C LEU A 83 -7.12 -11.39 -2.73
N VAL A 84 -7.34 -10.29 -3.44
CA VAL A 84 -6.90 -8.96 -3.03
C VAL A 84 -8.10 -8.15 -2.57
N LYS A 85 -8.00 -7.59 -1.37
CA LYS A 85 -8.98 -6.65 -0.83
C LYS A 85 -8.32 -5.30 -0.56
N ALA A 86 -9.10 -4.24 -0.69
CA ALA A 86 -8.71 -2.89 -0.30
C ALA A 86 -9.68 -2.33 0.73
N SER A 87 -9.16 -1.75 1.80
CA SER A 87 -9.90 -0.96 2.76
C SER A 87 -9.66 0.52 2.49
N TYR A 88 -10.68 1.25 2.11
CA TYR A 88 -10.56 2.67 1.79
C TYR A 88 -11.84 3.45 2.10
N GLY A 89 -11.68 4.77 2.27
CA GLY A 89 -12.76 5.74 2.27
C GLY A 89 -12.66 6.67 1.06
N SER A 90 -13.81 7.01 0.45
CA SER A 90 -13.89 7.94 -0.69
C SER A 90 -15.20 8.69 -0.63
N ALA A 91 -15.15 10.02 -0.65
CA ALA A 91 -16.36 10.83 -0.76
C ALA A 91 -17.01 10.66 -2.15
N ALA A 92 -18.30 10.95 -2.26
CA ALA A 92 -19.02 10.78 -3.53
C ALA A 92 -18.42 11.62 -4.67
N VAL A 93 -17.89 12.82 -4.35
CA VAL A 93 -17.23 13.71 -5.31
C VAL A 93 -15.90 13.15 -5.81
N ASP A 94 -15.26 12.27 -5.06
CA ASP A 94 -13.94 11.71 -5.32
C ASP A 94 -14.02 10.34 -6.03
N SER A 95 -15.19 9.71 -6.01
CA SER A 95 -15.39 8.37 -6.54
C SER A 95 -15.39 8.32 -8.09
N GLY A 96 -15.18 7.13 -8.63
CA GLY A 96 -15.22 6.85 -10.08
C GLY A 96 -13.86 6.78 -10.76
N GLY A 97 -12.79 7.22 -10.11
CA GLY A 97 -11.44 7.05 -10.62
C GLY A 97 -10.92 5.61 -10.46
N CYS A 98 -9.82 5.30 -11.13
CA CYS A 98 -9.26 3.95 -11.19
C CYS A 98 -8.04 3.80 -10.29
N LEU A 99 -8.14 2.88 -9.33
CA LEU A 99 -7.01 2.34 -8.57
C LEU A 99 -6.40 1.19 -9.36
N GLN A 100 -5.12 1.28 -9.70
CA GLN A 100 -4.35 0.18 -10.28
C GLN A 100 -3.45 -0.45 -9.21
N LEU A 101 -3.47 -1.78 -9.12
CA LEU A 101 -2.54 -2.57 -8.33
C LEU A 101 -1.62 -3.34 -9.27
N LYS A 102 -0.34 -3.01 -9.26
CA LYS A 102 0.70 -3.62 -10.11
C LYS A 102 1.57 -4.54 -9.29
N PHE A 103 1.69 -5.78 -9.71
CA PHE A 103 2.55 -6.79 -9.11
C PHE A 103 3.71 -7.07 -10.04
N LEU A 104 4.92 -6.72 -9.60
CA LEU A 104 6.14 -6.88 -10.37
C LEU A 104 6.98 -8.02 -9.78
N SER A 105 7.10 -9.08 -10.53
CA SER A 105 7.99 -10.21 -10.28
C SER A 105 8.97 -10.38 -11.43
N GLU A 106 9.99 -11.21 -11.24
CA GLU A 106 10.96 -11.53 -12.30
C GLU A 106 10.31 -12.23 -13.50
N SER A 107 9.17 -12.92 -13.30
CA SER A 107 8.56 -13.77 -14.33
C SER A 107 7.59 -13.02 -15.23
N LYS A 108 6.59 -12.36 -14.67
CA LYS A 108 5.55 -11.67 -15.44
C LYS A 108 4.87 -10.60 -14.58
N PRO A 109 4.80 -9.35 -15.05
CA PRO A 109 4.00 -8.33 -14.39
C PRO A 109 2.51 -8.68 -14.48
N GLN A 110 1.77 -8.43 -13.41
CA GLN A 110 0.33 -8.57 -13.36
C GLN A 110 -0.29 -7.27 -12.85
N GLN A 111 -1.53 -7.02 -13.23
CA GLN A 111 -2.24 -5.80 -12.87
C GLN A 111 -3.70 -6.12 -12.56
N ILE A 112 -4.22 -5.45 -11.54
CA ILE A 112 -5.64 -5.39 -11.21
C ILE A 112 -6.07 -3.94 -11.32
N GLU A 113 -7.24 -3.70 -11.90
CA GLU A 113 -7.88 -2.38 -11.96
C GLU A 113 -9.17 -2.42 -11.15
N HIS A 114 -9.39 -1.38 -10.37
CA HIS A 114 -10.57 -1.24 -9.54
C HIS A 114 -11.11 0.19 -9.63
N THR A 115 -12.37 0.33 -10.03
CA THR A 115 -13.06 1.60 -9.96
C THR A 115 -13.44 1.90 -8.50
N VAL A 116 -12.88 2.98 -7.95
CA VAL A 116 -13.14 3.39 -6.57
C VAL A 116 -14.60 3.83 -6.43
N GLN A 117 -15.29 3.23 -5.48
CA GLN A 117 -16.70 3.51 -5.19
C GLN A 117 -16.80 4.43 -3.98
N ALA A 118 -17.78 5.31 -3.99
CA ALA A 118 -18.08 6.15 -2.84
C ALA A 118 -18.39 5.32 -1.59
N THR A 119 -17.89 5.80 -0.47
CA THR A 119 -18.33 5.43 0.87
C THR A 119 -19.20 6.55 1.44
N ALA A 120 -19.74 6.43 2.65
CA ALA A 120 -20.58 7.50 3.20
C ALA A 120 -19.79 8.81 3.39
N THR A 121 -18.52 8.68 3.79
CA THR A 121 -17.56 9.80 3.89
C THR A 121 -16.14 9.30 3.62
N ALA A 122 -15.20 10.19 3.32
CA ALA A 122 -13.79 9.83 3.13
C ALA A 122 -13.15 9.16 4.38
N ASN A 123 -13.71 9.38 5.57
CA ASN A 123 -13.24 8.78 6.82
C ASN A 123 -13.99 7.50 7.21
N GLN A 124 -14.95 7.06 6.42
CA GLN A 124 -15.65 5.81 6.67
C GLN A 124 -15.13 4.72 5.74
N PHE A 125 -14.23 3.89 6.26
CA PHE A 125 -13.59 2.86 5.50
C PHE A 125 -14.53 1.69 5.19
N LYS A 126 -14.40 1.16 3.99
CA LYS A 126 -15.08 -0.04 3.52
C LYS A 126 -14.07 -0.98 2.89
N THR A 127 -14.07 -2.22 3.32
CA THR A 127 -13.25 -3.27 2.70
C THR A 127 -13.99 -3.90 1.53
N VAL A 128 -13.38 -3.87 0.35
CA VAL A 128 -13.94 -4.43 -0.88
C VAL A 128 -12.98 -5.41 -1.53
N VAL A 129 -13.49 -6.38 -2.25
CA VAL A 129 -12.69 -7.24 -3.13
C VAL A 129 -12.35 -6.45 -4.38
N VAL A 130 -11.05 -6.34 -4.69
CA VAL A 130 -10.58 -5.64 -5.90
C VAL A 130 -10.15 -6.60 -7.01
N GLY A 131 -9.88 -7.86 -6.70
CA GLY A 131 -9.56 -8.88 -7.69
C GLY A 131 -8.79 -10.06 -7.13
N THR A 132 -8.26 -10.88 -8.03
CA THR A 132 -7.40 -12.02 -7.70
C THR A 132 -6.12 -11.92 -8.53
N VAL A 133 -5.00 -12.29 -7.94
CA VAL A 133 -3.69 -12.30 -8.57
C VAL A 133 -2.98 -13.62 -8.31
N ARG A 134 -2.25 -14.12 -9.29
CA ARG A 134 -1.40 -15.30 -9.12
C ARG A 134 0.04 -14.87 -8.81
N LEU A 135 0.50 -15.11 -7.59
CA LEU A 135 1.83 -14.73 -7.15
C LEU A 135 2.79 -15.93 -7.23
N PRO A 136 3.94 -15.81 -7.92
CA PRO A 136 5.03 -16.77 -7.83
C PRO A 136 5.74 -16.63 -6.48
N LYS A 137 6.42 -17.69 -6.05
CA LYS A 137 7.29 -17.65 -4.86
C LYS A 137 8.49 -16.73 -5.10
N GLY A 138 8.89 -15.99 -4.06
CA GLY A 138 10.08 -15.14 -4.05
C GLY A 138 9.78 -13.65 -3.85
N LYS A 139 10.81 -12.83 -4.01
CA LYS A 139 10.73 -11.38 -3.81
C LYS A 139 9.99 -10.71 -4.97
N GLN A 140 9.10 -9.81 -4.63
CA GLN A 140 8.30 -9.02 -5.57
C GLN A 140 7.99 -7.65 -4.99
N SER A 141 7.49 -6.76 -5.81
CA SER A 141 6.87 -5.53 -5.35
C SER A 141 5.41 -5.46 -5.76
N MET A 142 4.60 -4.92 -4.87
CA MET A 142 3.23 -4.53 -5.16
C MET A 142 3.13 -3.01 -5.09
N THR A 143 2.58 -2.40 -6.12
CA THR A 143 2.40 -0.94 -6.21
C THR A 143 0.93 -0.62 -6.42
N ALA A 144 0.35 0.16 -5.52
CA ALA A 144 -0.92 0.83 -5.73
C ALA A 144 -0.65 2.18 -6.38
N CYS A 145 -1.37 2.53 -7.44
CA CYS A 145 -1.25 3.82 -8.11
C CYS A 145 -2.57 4.28 -8.70
N VAL A 146 -2.66 5.60 -8.92
CA VAL A 146 -3.76 6.21 -9.67
C VAL A 146 -3.50 6.00 -11.16
N ALA A 147 -4.52 5.50 -11.89
CA ALA A 147 -4.39 5.26 -13.33
C ALA A 147 -4.39 6.56 -14.13
N ASP A 148 -5.34 7.44 -13.82
CA ASP A 148 -5.58 8.69 -14.52
C ASP A 148 -5.62 9.85 -13.52
N GLN A 149 -5.42 11.07 -14.00
CA GLN A 149 -5.56 12.25 -13.16
C GLN A 149 -7.00 12.37 -12.63
N CYS A 150 -7.13 12.67 -11.36
CA CYS A 150 -8.42 12.92 -10.70
C CYS A 150 -8.56 14.41 -10.38
N ASP A 151 -9.76 14.96 -10.55
CA ASP A 151 -10.05 16.38 -10.20
C ASP A 151 -10.01 16.62 -8.69
N ALA A 152 -10.26 15.56 -7.92
CA ALA A 152 -10.23 15.55 -6.46
C ALA A 152 -9.36 14.38 -5.95
N GLU A 153 -9.28 14.21 -4.65
CA GLU A 153 -8.61 13.06 -4.04
C GLU A 153 -9.38 11.77 -4.36
N LEU A 154 -8.73 10.77 -4.93
CA LEU A 154 -9.39 9.52 -5.30
C LEU A 154 -9.96 8.76 -4.09
N MET A 155 -9.17 8.67 -3.02
CA MET A 155 -9.52 7.91 -1.82
C MET A 155 -8.52 8.15 -0.68
N ARG A 156 -8.89 7.68 0.51
CA ARG A 156 -7.99 7.47 1.66
C ARG A 156 -7.78 5.97 1.81
N LEU A 157 -6.62 5.49 1.44
CA LEU A 157 -6.30 4.06 1.51
C LEU A 157 -5.85 3.69 2.93
N ASN A 158 -6.65 2.88 3.61
CA ASN A 158 -6.36 2.41 4.96
C ASN A 158 -5.51 1.12 4.96
N SER A 159 -5.83 0.11 4.14
CA SER A 159 -5.00 -1.08 4.00
C SER A 159 -5.30 -1.85 2.71
N LEU A 160 -4.38 -2.75 2.36
CA LEU A 160 -4.58 -3.79 1.36
C LEU A 160 -4.38 -5.15 2.02
N GLN A 161 -5.15 -6.14 1.61
CA GLN A 161 -5.04 -7.49 2.14
C GLN A 161 -4.80 -8.48 1.00
N LEU A 162 -3.86 -9.40 1.20
CA LEU A 162 -3.60 -10.55 0.35
C LEU A 162 -4.05 -11.82 1.08
N ILE A 163 -5.03 -12.53 0.51
CA ILE A 163 -5.65 -13.72 1.12
C ILE A 163 -5.39 -14.91 0.20
N ARG A 164 -4.59 -15.84 0.67
CA ARG A 164 -4.30 -17.07 -0.09
C ARG A 164 -5.55 -17.91 -0.26
N GLN A 165 -5.78 -18.38 -1.50
CA GLN A 165 -6.90 -19.23 -1.87
C GLN A 165 -6.54 -20.73 -1.83
#